data_55c9a34566d096dc3a436b0cad4e1464
#
_entry.id   55c9a34566d096dc3a436b0cad4e1464
#
_cell.length_a   1.000
_cell.length_b   1.000
_cell.length_c   1.000
_cell.angle_alpha   90.00
_cell.angle_beta   90.00
_cell.angle_gamma   90.00
#
_symmetry.space_group_name_H-M   'P 1'
#
loop_
_entity.id
_entity.type
_entity.pdbx_description
1 polymer ?
#
loop_
_entity_poly.entity_id
_entity_poly.type
_entity_poly.pdbx_seq_one_letter_code
_entity_poly.pdbx_strand_id
1 'polypeptide(L)'
;LAVFDFAATQLAVGTSIEGRPITADRYGTPGGRRVLVIGVIHGDEDAGVAIIEELRERDVPDGVELWVIESMNPDGQAAQNRQNANQVDLNRNFPHKWGVIGEPGNSQYAGTGPASEPETQAMVNLITQLRPDIAVWYHQDANLIIPSTGRDGQIRARYAELAALPLADCCGGGGV
;
A
#
# COMPACT_ATOMS: atom_id res chain seq x y z
N LEU A 1 6.70 4.63 19.02
CA LEU A 1 6.55 4.82 17.56
C LEU A 1 7.60 5.81 17.09
N ALA A 2 8.26 5.50 15.95
CA ALA A 2 9.20 6.42 15.32
C ALA A 2 8.48 7.72 14.90
N VAL A 3 9.15 8.85 15.02
CA VAL A 3 8.71 10.15 14.49
C VAL A 3 9.47 10.39 13.20
N PHE A 4 8.75 10.68 12.12
CA PHE A 4 9.36 10.87 10.80
C PHE A 4 9.72 12.33 10.53
N ASP A 5 10.89 12.54 9.94
CA ASP A 5 11.28 13.83 9.39
C ASP A 5 10.85 13.94 7.93
N PHE A 6 9.68 14.52 7.69
CA PHE A 6 9.15 14.70 6.34
C PHE A 6 9.90 15.77 5.51
N ALA A 7 10.96 16.40 6.03
CA ALA A 7 11.88 17.19 5.22
C ALA A 7 12.89 16.31 4.45
N ALA A 8 13.15 15.10 4.91
CA ALA A 8 14.03 14.15 4.24
C ALA A 8 13.44 13.70 2.88
N THR A 9 14.32 13.38 1.94
CA THR A 9 13.92 12.81 0.63
C THR A 9 13.67 11.30 0.68
N GLN A 10 14.16 10.64 1.73
CA GLN A 10 13.90 9.24 2.01
C GLN A 10 13.67 9.03 3.50
N LEU A 11 12.69 8.19 3.83
CA LEU A 11 12.37 7.79 5.20
C LEU A 11 12.62 6.29 5.39
N ALA A 12 13.23 5.93 6.52
CA ALA A 12 13.18 4.58 7.05
C ALA A 12 11.82 4.39 7.73
N VAL A 13 10.88 3.73 7.06
CA VAL A 13 9.50 3.54 7.54
C VAL A 13 9.45 2.47 8.62
N GLY A 14 10.20 1.38 8.43
CA GLY A 14 10.29 0.27 9.35
C GLY A 14 11.13 -0.87 8.80
N THR A 15 10.95 -2.04 9.40
CA THR A 15 11.58 -3.29 8.96
C THR A 15 10.55 -4.41 8.96
N SER A 16 10.73 -5.37 8.07
CA SER A 16 9.96 -6.61 8.03
C SER A 16 10.35 -7.56 9.15
N ILE A 17 9.65 -8.69 9.26
CA ILE A 17 9.95 -9.78 10.22
C ILE A 17 11.40 -10.27 10.08
N GLU A 18 11.91 -10.45 8.85
CA GLU A 18 13.27 -10.90 8.59
C GLU A 18 14.31 -9.75 8.58
N GLY A 19 13.90 -8.54 8.99
CA GLY A 19 14.79 -7.38 9.13
C GLY A 19 15.09 -6.64 7.84
N ARG A 20 14.37 -6.89 6.74
CA ARG A 20 14.50 -6.11 5.50
C ARG A 20 13.92 -4.71 5.67
N PRO A 21 14.60 -3.66 5.19
CA PRO A 21 14.12 -2.30 5.34
C PRO A 21 12.85 -2.04 4.51
N ILE A 22 11.95 -1.25 5.07
CA ILE A 22 10.82 -0.64 4.37
C ILE A 22 11.12 0.85 4.29
N THR A 23 11.25 1.39 3.09
CA THR A 23 11.62 2.79 2.85
C THR A 23 10.55 3.50 2.03
N ALA A 24 10.41 4.81 2.25
CA ALA A 24 9.59 5.68 1.42
C ALA A 24 10.46 6.79 0.83
N ASP A 25 10.40 6.95 -0.48
CA ASP A 25 11.10 8.00 -1.21
C ASP A 25 10.14 9.15 -1.51
N ARG A 26 10.62 10.41 -1.38
CA ARG A 26 9.85 11.62 -1.66
C ARG A 26 10.31 12.31 -2.92
N TYR A 27 9.34 12.72 -3.74
CA TYR A 27 9.52 13.48 -4.96
C TYR A 27 8.58 14.69 -5.00
N GLY A 28 8.87 15.66 -5.85
CA GLY A 28 8.03 16.82 -6.12
C GLY A 28 8.15 17.93 -5.08
N THR A 29 7.05 18.66 -4.83
CA THR A 29 7.02 19.89 -4.04
C THR A 29 6.80 19.62 -2.56
N PRO A 30 7.78 19.87 -1.67
CA PRO A 30 7.61 19.69 -0.23
C PRO A 30 6.44 20.51 0.31
N GLY A 31 5.59 19.91 1.13
CA GLY A 31 4.39 20.54 1.68
C GLY A 31 3.24 20.69 0.69
N GLY A 32 3.37 20.16 -0.51
CA GLY A 32 2.29 20.07 -1.49
C GLY A 32 1.20 19.07 -1.09
N ARG A 33 0.28 18.79 -2.01
CA ARG A 33 -0.74 17.75 -1.84
C ARG A 33 -0.06 16.39 -1.75
N ARG A 34 -0.28 15.69 -0.66
CA ARG A 34 0.41 14.42 -0.37
C ARG A 34 -0.26 13.24 -1.05
N VAL A 35 0.50 12.58 -1.90
CA VAL A 35 0.11 11.33 -2.56
C VAL A 35 1.07 10.23 -2.10
N LEU A 36 0.53 9.13 -1.59
CA LEU A 36 1.29 7.94 -1.19
C LEU A 36 0.98 6.81 -2.15
N VAL A 37 2.03 6.20 -2.70
CA VAL A 37 1.90 5.08 -3.65
C VAL A 37 2.67 3.88 -3.12
N ILE A 38 2.00 2.72 -3.03
CA ILE A 38 2.57 1.46 -2.58
C ILE A 38 2.53 0.45 -3.72
N GLY A 39 3.69 -0.04 -4.14
CA GLY A 39 3.84 -0.99 -5.24
C GLY A 39 3.45 -2.41 -4.85
N VAL A 40 3.92 -2.90 -3.71
CA VAL A 40 3.74 -4.30 -3.29
C VAL A 40 3.23 -4.39 -1.86
N ILE A 41 2.04 -4.99 -1.67
CA ILE A 41 1.52 -5.44 -0.38
C ILE A 41 1.53 -6.98 -0.29
N HIS A 42 1.17 -7.66 -1.39
CA HIS A 42 1.33 -9.11 -1.51
C HIS A 42 2.61 -9.40 -2.29
N GLY A 43 3.47 -10.25 -1.75
CA GLY A 43 4.81 -10.43 -2.32
C GLY A 43 4.85 -11.14 -3.67
N ASP A 44 3.78 -11.85 -4.05
CA ASP A 44 3.60 -12.47 -5.37
C ASP A 44 2.89 -11.56 -6.40
N GLU A 45 2.59 -10.30 -6.00
CA GLU A 45 1.94 -9.29 -6.83
C GLU A 45 2.93 -8.14 -7.13
N ASP A 46 4.00 -8.41 -7.86
CA ASP A 46 5.15 -7.49 -8.00
C ASP A 46 5.08 -6.52 -9.19
N ALA A 47 4.01 -6.55 -10.00
CA ALA A 47 3.84 -5.62 -11.13
C ALA A 47 3.84 -4.14 -10.70
N GLY A 48 3.48 -3.86 -9.44
CA GLY A 48 3.58 -2.52 -8.87
C GLY A 48 5.00 -1.96 -8.81
N VAL A 49 6.05 -2.80 -8.81
CA VAL A 49 7.46 -2.37 -8.83
C VAL A 49 7.75 -1.55 -10.09
N ALA A 50 7.36 -2.05 -11.26
CA ALA A 50 7.57 -1.33 -12.53
C ALA A 50 6.86 0.03 -12.55
N ILE A 51 5.70 0.15 -11.89
CA ILE A 51 4.98 1.41 -11.74
C ILE A 51 5.78 2.38 -10.85
N ILE A 52 6.33 1.89 -9.73
CA ILE A 52 7.17 2.71 -8.85
C ILE A 52 8.44 3.17 -9.56
N GLU A 53 9.10 2.30 -10.33
CA GLU A 53 10.27 2.66 -11.14
C GLU A 53 9.94 3.76 -12.15
N GLU A 54 8.84 3.63 -12.88
CA GLU A 54 8.38 4.66 -13.80
C GLU A 54 8.05 5.98 -13.10
N LEU A 55 7.44 5.95 -11.90
CA LEU A 55 7.16 7.16 -11.12
C LEU A 55 8.42 7.86 -10.63
N ARG A 56 9.49 7.14 -10.36
CA ARG A 56 10.80 7.69 -9.97
C ARG A 56 11.46 8.50 -11.08
N GLU A 57 11.21 8.12 -12.34
CA GLU A 57 11.80 8.75 -13.53
C GLU A 57 10.96 9.92 -14.09
N ARG A 58 9.73 10.11 -13.60
CA ARG A 58 8.82 11.15 -14.09
C ARG A 58 8.86 12.40 -13.25
N ASP A 59 8.65 13.54 -13.93
CA ASP A 59 8.40 14.81 -13.27
C ASP A 59 7.08 14.76 -12.49
N VAL A 60 7.16 15.13 -11.21
CA VAL A 60 5.97 15.26 -10.36
C VAL A 60 5.34 16.64 -10.61
N PRO A 61 4.03 16.74 -10.84
CA PRO A 61 3.36 18.01 -11.04
C PRO A 61 3.57 19.00 -9.90
N ASP A 62 3.63 20.30 -10.23
CA ASP A 62 3.75 21.37 -9.24
C ASP A 62 2.66 21.26 -8.16
N GLY A 63 3.05 21.50 -6.91
CA GLY A 63 2.14 21.45 -5.76
C GLY A 63 1.77 20.02 -5.31
N VAL A 64 2.39 18.98 -5.87
CA VAL A 64 2.26 17.59 -5.41
C VAL A 64 3.52 17.17 -4.67
N GLU A 65 3.33 16.55 -3.51
CA GLU A 65 4.36 15.84 -2.73
C GLU A 65 4.08 14.34 -2.85
N LEU A 66 4.86 13.67 -3.69
CA LEU A 66 4.71 12.24 -3.98
C LEU A 66 5.63 11.42 -3.05
N TRP A 67 5.06 10.47 -2.35
CA TRP A 67 5.75 9.47 -1.57
C TRP A 67 5.53 8.10 -2.18
N VAL A 68 6.61 7.38 -2.45
CA VAL A 68 6.55 6.03 -3.03
C VAL A 68 7.20 5.00 -2.11
N ILE A 69 6.55 3.86 -1.98
CA ILE A 69 7.06 2.67 -1.29
C ILE A 69 7.04 1.53 -2.29
N GLU A 70 8.20 0.99 -2.62
CA GLU A 70 8.29 -0.10 -3.57
C GLU A 70 7.59 -1.35 -3.02
N SER A 71 7.97 -1.75 -1.81
CA SER A 71 7.33 -2.86 -1.12
C SER A 71 7.17 -2.59 0.36
N MET A 72 5.95 -2.80 0.88
CA MET A 72 5.73 -2.89 2.31
C MET A 72 5.87 -4.33 2.84
N ASN A 73 6.01 -5.31 1.95
CA ASN A 73 6.16 -6.73 2.25
C ASN A 73 7.43 -7.31 1.59
N PRO A 74 8.63 -6.84 1.97
CA PRO A 74 9.85 -7.26 1.31
C PRO A 74 10.21 -8.74 1.57
N ASP A 75 9.72 -9.35 2.64
CA ASP A 75 9.90 -10.78 2.91
C ASP A 75 9.03 -11.63 1.98
N GLY A 76 7.75 -11.30 1.88
CA GLY A 76 6.83 -11.95 0.95
C GLY A 76 7.30 -11.80 -0.49
N GLN A 77 7.81 -10.61 -0.88
CA GLN A 77 8.35 -10.35 -2.21
C GLN A 77 9.58 -11.22 -2.49
N ALA A 78 10.51 -11.33 -1.55
CA ALA A 78 11.69 -12.19 -1.69
C ALA A 78 11.32 -13.68 -1.80
N ALA A 79 10.25 -14.08 -1.12
CA ALA A 79 9.74 -15.45 -1.13
C ALA A 79 8.75 -15.74 -2.29
N GLN A 80 8.36 -14.70 -3.08
CA GLN A 80 7.28 -14.77 -4.08
C GLN A 80 6.00 -15.37 -3.46
N ASN A 81 5.65 -14.88 -2.28
CA ASN A 81 4.50 -15.33 -1.52
C ASN A 81 3.57 -14.16 -1.20
N ARG A 82 2.25 -14.37 -1.28
CA ARG A 82 1.25 -13.38 -0.93
C ARG A 82 1.45 -12.78 0.45
N GLN A 83 1.68 -13.64 1.43
CA GLN A 83 1.78 -13.31 2.84
C GLN A 83 3.18 -12.81 3.23
N ASN A 84 3.31 -12.21 4.41
CA ASN A 84 4.61 -11.91 4.99
C ASN A 84 5.29 -13.18 5.56
N ALA A 85 6.46 -13.05 6.19
CA ALA A 85 7.20 -14.17 6.76
C ALA A 85 6.46 -14.90 7.89
N ASN A 86 5.51 -14.25 8.56
CA ASN A 86 4.62 -14.87 9.55
C ASN A 86 3.38 -15.54 8.95
N GLN A 87 3.31 -15.67 7.62
CA GLN A 87 2.15 -16.18 6.90
C GLN A 87 0.87 -15.38 7.15
N VAL A 88 0.98 -14.08 7.33
CA VAL A 88 -0.14 -13.15 7.50
C VAL A 88 -0.39 -12.40 6.19
N ASP A 89 -1.64 -12.36 5.75
CA ASP A 89 -2.09 -11.47 4.69
C ASP A 89 -2.12 -10.02 5.22
N LEU A 90 -1.11 -9.22 4.84
CA LEU A 90 -0.97 -7.84 5.33
C LEU A 90 -2.18 -6.98 4.96
N ASN A 91 -2.88 -7.29 3.85
CA ASN A 91 -4.10 -6.60 3.44
C ASN A 91 -5.35 -7.03 4.26
N ARG A 92 -5.18 -7.91 5.23
CA ARG A 92 -6.18 -8.28 6.25
C ARG A 92 -5.78 -7.85 7.66
N ASN A 93 -4.55 -7.35 7.82
CA ASN A 93 -3.96 -7.07 9.13
C ASN A 93 -4.13 -5.62 9.61
N PHE A 94 -4.59 -4.69 8.74
CA PHE A 94 -4.82 -3.29 9.11
C PHE A 94 -5.94 -3.14 10.17
N PRO A 95 -5.83 -2.16 11.11
CA PRO A 95 -6.76 -2.05 12.25
C PRO A 95 -8.20 -1.71 11.85
N HIS A 96 -8.39 -0.98 10.72
CA HIS A 96 -9.73 -0.56 10.30
C HIS A 96 -10.58 -1.76 9.91
N LYS A 97 -11.68 -1.96 10.63
CA LYS A 97 -12.61 -3.11 10.44
C LYS A 97 -11.90 -4.47 10.49
N TRP A 98 -10.81 -4.57 11.26
CA TRP A 98 -10.15 -5.85 11.45
C TRP A 98 -11.10 -6.89 12.05
N GLY A 99 -10.99 -8.11 11.61
CA GLY A 99 -11.72 -9.26 12.13
C GLY A 99 -10.90 -10.53 11.94
N VAL A 100 -11.27 -11.58 12.64
CA VAL A 100 -10.63 -12.90 12.47
C VAL A 100 -11.02 -13.45 11.11
N ILE A 101 -10.04 -13.58 10.23
CA ILE A 101 -10.18 -14.17 8.89
C ILE A 101 -9.11 -15.24 8.73
N GLY A 102 -9.53 -16.44 8.38
CA GLY A 102 -8.64 -17.59 8.21
C GLY A 102 -7.99 -18.04 9.52
N GLU A 103 -7.20 -19.08 9.39
CA GLU A 103 -6.32 -19.63 10.44
C GLU A 103 -4.88 -19.62 9.91
N PRO A 104 -3.85 -19.78 10.74
CA PRO A 104 -2.48 -19.94 10.27
C PRO A 104 -2.37 -20.99 9.17
N GLY A 105 -1.76 -20.61 8.03
CA GLY A 105 -1.70 -21.43 6.82
C GLY A 105 -2.80 -21.15 5.78
N ASN A 106 -3.82 -20.36 6.12
CA ASN A 106 -4.79 -19.87 5.14
C ASN A 106 -4.23 -18.62 4.44
N SER A 107 -4.36 -18.55 3.10
CA SER A 107 -3.82 -17.43 2.32
C SER A 107 -4.36 -16.05 2.68
N GLN A 108 -5.51 -15.97 3.36
CA GLN A 108 -6.12 -14.74 3.85
C GLN A 108 -6.04 -14.59 5.38
N TYR A 109 -5.15 -15.31 6.05
CA TYR A 109 -5.01 -15.22 7.50
C TYR A 109 -4.69 -13.78 7.93
N ALA A 110 -5.54 -13.22 8.80
CA ALA A 110 -5.48 -11.82 9.22
C ALA A 110 -4.48 -11.51 10.34
N GLY A 111 -3.75 -12.53 10.80
CA GLY A 111 -2.84 -12.40 11.95
C GLY A 111 -3.55 -12.59 13.28
N THR A 112 -2.80 -12.48 14.38
CA THR A 112 -3.28 -12.71 15.75
C THR A 112 -4.08 -11.54 16.34
N GLY A 113 -4.04 -10.39 15.66
CA GLY A 113 -4.73 -9.16 16.08
C GLY A 113 -4.55 -8.04 15.05
N PRO A 114 -5.26 -6.92 15.23
CA PRO A 114 -5.11 -5.76 14.35
C PRO A 114 -3.69 -5.21 14.46
N ALA A 115 -3.05 -4.99 13.32
CA ALA A 115 -1.64 -4.58 13.22
C ALA A 115 -0.69 -5.45 14.07
N SER A 116 -0.88 -6.77 14.06
CA SER A 116 0.04 -7.70 14.72
C SER A 116 1.42 -7.70 14.05
N GLU A 117 1.50 -7.38 12.77
CA GLU A 117 2.70 -7.47 11.97
C GLU A 117 3.51 -6.16 11.97
N PRO A 118 4.85 -6.22 12.06
CA PRO A 118 5.70 -5.03 12.08
C PRO A 118 5.57 -4.20 10.80
N GLU A 119 5.39 -4.82 9.65
CA GLU A 119 5.15 -4.15 8.37
C GLU A 119 3.86 -3.31 8.42
N THR A 120 2.78 -3.88 8.95
CA THR A 120 1.51 -3.17 9.13
C THR A 120 1.64 -2.03 10.14
N GLN A 121 2.32 -2.26 11.27
CA GLN A 121 2.57 -1.21 12.26
C GLN A 121 3.36 -0.05 11.68
N ALA A 122 4.39 -0.34 10.88
CA ALA A 122 5.20 0.66 10.20
C ALA A 122 4.35 1.51 9.25
N MET A 123 3.50 0.88 8.44
CA MET A 123 2.60 1.59 7.52
C MET A 123 1.53 2.39 8.24
N VAL A 124 0.91 1.87 9.29
CA VAL A 124 -0.06 2.60 10.11
C VAL A 124 0.58 3.84 10.73
N ASN A 125 1.80 3.70 11.25
CA ASN A 125 2.56 4.84 11.80
C ASN A 125 2.86 5.90 10.75
N LEU A 126 3.35 5.49 9.58
CA LEU A 126 3.61 6.41 8.46
C LEU A 126 2.33 7.14 8.02
N ILE A 127 1.27 6.42 7.72
CA ILE A 127 0.01 7.00 7.22
C ILE A 127 -0.58 7.97 8.25
N THR A 128 -0.52 7.64 9.54
CA THR A 128 -1.02 8.48 10.63
C THR A 128 -0.28 9.81 10.72
N GLN A 129 1.03 9.83 10.48
CA GLN A 129 1.85 11.03 10.55
C GLN A 129 1.88 11.80 9.22
N LEU A 130 2.02 11.10 8.09
CA LEU A 130 2.02 11.69 6.75
C LEU A 130 0.68 12.30 6.39
N ARG A 131 -0.43 11.65 6.75
CA ARG A 131 -1.81 12.05 6.44
C ARG A 131 -2.00 12.33 4.95
N PRO A 132 -1.80 11.35 4.07
CA PRO A 132 -1.88 11.56 2.64
C PRO A 132 -3.30 11.97 2.21
N ASP A 133 -3.41 12.87 1.23
CA ASP A 133 -4.69 13.23 0.59
C ASP A 133 -5.24 12.08 -0.26
N ILE A 134 -4.31 11.29 -0.83
CA ILE A 134 -4.60 10.13 -1.67
C ILE A 134 -3.57 9.04 -1.35
N ALA A 135 -4.04 7.80 -1.20
CA ALA A 135 -3.17 6.62 -1.16
C ALA A 135 -3.60 5.63 -2.26
N VAL A 136 -2.62 5.16 -3.03
CA VAL A 136 -2.81 4.17 -4.10
C VAL A 136 -2.07 2.90 -3.73
N TRP A 137 -2.77 1.76 -3.79
CA TRP A 137 -2.24 0.44 -3.48
C TRP A 137 -2.43 -0.46 -4.69
N TYR A 138 -1.34 -0.99 -5.20
CA TYR A 138 -1.39 -1.89 -6.35
C TYR A 138 -1.57 -3.35 -5.93
N HIS A 139 -2.35 -4.04 -6.75
CA HIS A 139 -2.62 -5.48 -6.65
C HIS A 139 -2.57 -6.11 -8.04
N GLN A 140 -2.46 -7.43 -8.10
CA GLN A 140 -2.64 -8.24 -9.32
C GLN A 140 -3.55 -9.44 -8.99
N ASP A 141 -4.26 -9.98 -10.03
CA ASP A 141 -4.36 -9.49 -11.42
C ASP A 141 -5.82 -9.22 -11.81
N ALA A 142 -6.53 -8.44 -11.02
CA ALA A 142 -7.95 -8.19 -11.28
C ALA A 142 -8.22 -7.27 -12.49
N ASN A 143 -7.22 -6.46 -12.92
CA ASN A 143 -7.34 -5.49 -14.02
C ASN A 143 -8.58 -4.59 -13.92
N LEU A 144 -8.87 -4.09 -12.73
CA LEU A 144 -10.02 -3.24 -12.45
C LEU A 144 -9.71 -2.23 -11.33
N ILE A 145 -10.56 -1.24 -11.22
CA ILE A 145 -10.61 -0.33 -10.07
C ILE A 145 -11.90 -0.61 -9.30
N ILE A 146 -11.77 -0.87 -7.99
CA ILE A 146 -12.94 -1.11 -7.12
C ILE A 146 -13.69 0.21 -6.94
N PRO A 147 -15.02 0.27 -7.19
CA PRO A 147 -15.81 1.48 -7.04
C PRO A 147 -15.88 1.93 -5.57
N SER A 148 -16.15 3.20 -5.37
CA SER A 148 -16.43 3.79 -4.05
C SER A 148 -17.43 4.94 -4.20
N THR A 149 -17.75 5.61 -3.11
CA THR A 149 -18.70 6.73 -3.08
C THR A 149 -18.02 8.05 -2.68
N GLY A 150 -18.73 9.16 -2.83
CA GLY A 150 -18.22 10.48 -2.45
C GLY A 150 -16.95 10.88 -3.21
N ARG A 151 -16.05 11.61 -2.53
CA ARG A 151 -14.78 12.07 -3.10
C ARG A 151 -13.88 10.92 -3.55
N ASP A 152 -13.80 9.86 -2.76
CA ASP A 152 -13.00 8.67 -3.10
C ASP A 152 -13.52 8.02 -4.40
N GLY A 153 -14.85 7.90 -4.54
CA GLY A 153 -15.45 7.39 -5.78
C GLY A 153 -15.14 8.23 -7.01
N GLN A 154 -15.11 9.56 -6.88
CA GLN A 154 -14.73 10.47 -7.98
C GLN A 154 -13.26 10.27 -8.39
N ILE A 155 -12.36 10.11 -7.42
CA ILE A 155 -10.93 9.87 -7.68
C ILE A 155 -10.75 8.52 -8.39
N ARG A 156 -11.40 7.46 -7.90
CA ARG A 156 -11.33 6.12 -8.50
C ARG A 156 -11.91 6.08 -9.92
N ALA A 157 -13.04 6.74 -10.15
CA ALA A 157 -13.63 6.85 -11.48
C ALA A 157 -12.68 7.57 -12.45
N ARG A 158 -12.06 8.67 -12.03
CA ARG A 158 -11.07 9.38 -12.85
C ARG A 158 -9.81 8.55 -13.11
N TYR A 159 -9.34 7.82 -12.10
CA TYR A 159 -8.20 6.93 -12.26
C TYR A 159 -8.53 5.80 -13.25
N ALA A 160 -9.69 5.18 -13.13
CA ALA A 160 -10.15 4.12 -14.03
C ALA A 160 -10.22 4.59 -15.49
N GLU A 161 -10.75 5.80 -15.72
CA GLU A 161 -10.79 6.43 -17.05
C GLU A 161 -9.38 6.62 -17.63
N LEU A 162 -8.46 7.20 -16.84
CA LEU A 162 -7.09 7.50 -17.30
C LEU A 162 -6.26 6.23 -17.53
N ALA A 163 -6.48 5.20 -16.73
CA ALA A 163 -5.79 3.92 -16.84
C ALA A 163 -6.44 2.97 -17.87
N ALA A 164 -7.58 3.36 -18.45
CA ALA A 164 -8.41 2.51 -19.32
C ALA A 164 -8.79 1.17 -18.65
N LEU A 165 -9.06 1.22 -17.33
CA LEU A 165 -9.49 0.06 -16.54
C LEU A 165 -10.99 0.12 -16.22
N PRO A 166 -11.68 -1.01 -16.13
CA PRO A 166 -13.08 -1.02 -15.71
C PRO A 166 -13.21 -0.63 -14.23
N LEU A 167 -14.29 0.08 -13.93
CA LEU A 167 -14.74 0.33 -12.56
C LEU A 167 -15.71 -0.79 -12.17
N ALA A 168 -15.27 -1.78 -11.41
CA ALA A 168 -16.04 -2.97 -11.10
C ALA A 168 -15.66 -3.56 -9.74
N ASP A 169 -16.58 -4.30 -9.11
CA ASP A 169 -16.29 -5.06 -7.90
C ASP A 169 -15.44 -6.29 -8.22
N CYS A 170 -14.38 -6.49 -7.46
CA CYS A 170 -13.48 -7.62 -7.59
C CYS A 170 -14.12 -8.85 -7.01
N CYS A 171 -14.70 -9.57 -6.87
CA CYS A 171 -15.20 -10.73 -6.09
C CYS A 171 -16.72 -10.67 -5.94
N GLY A 172 -17.42 -11.14 -6.93
CA GLY A 172 -18.88 -11.26 -7.00
C GLY A 172 -19.60 -11.13 -5.65
N GLY A 173 -20.18 -10.00 -5.41
CA GLY A 173 -21.11 -9.61 -4.40
C GLY A 173 -21.20 -10.47 -3.13
N GLY A 174 -20.32 -10.22 -2.21
CA GLY A 174 -20.47 -10.59 -0.82
C GLY A 174 -20.32 -9.30 -0.02
N GLY A 175 -21.40 -8.52 0.04
CA GLY A 175 -21.40 -7.31 0.83
C GLY A 175 -21.23 -7.65 2.31
N VAL A 176 -20.47 -6.83 3.00
CA VAL A 176 -20.85 -6.29 4.30
C VAL A 176 -20.36 -4.84 4.33
#